data_7851f136d337a75ee3280f1b768cd4e6
#
_entry.id   7851f136d337a75ee3280f1b768cd4e6
#
_cell.length_a   1.000
_cell.length_b   1.000
_cell.length_c   1.000
_cell.angle_alpha   90.00
_cell.angle_beta   90.00
_cell.angle_gamma   90.00
#
_symmetry.space_group_name_H-M   'P 1'
#
loop_
_entity.id
_entity.type
_entity.pdbx_description
1 polymer ?
#
loop_
_entity_poly.entity_id
_entity_poly.type
_entity_poly.pdbx_seq_one_letter_code
_entity_poly.pdbx_strand_id
1 'polypeptide(L)'
;GGSPAFAAAAAAKGVPNPRVIGHENIAPRVQRYRDTDGWNRFINAKQFGGIRVEHQYSLGGSKNHFIPPDVLEVQESFREQYVLNIGDHSVELNHAIGETDDHLWAWVPDKKWIMAGDFLIWNFPNAGNPQKVQRYPLEWAKALRDMAAKKPELLLPAHGLPIDGKERIEIVLTDIASALETLVSEVLVMMNDGATLDSIIHSVSVPQDVLNKPYLRPMYDEPEFVVHNIWRLYGGWWDGAPSRLKPSPDAQLGAVIAELSGGVNALVARAQHELTQGDFRMACHLIDFAA
;
A
#
# COMPACT_ATOMS: atom_id res chain seq x y z
N GLY A 1 13.92 7.59 3.56
CA GLY A 1 14.47 8.86 3.12
C GLY A 1 15.10 9.73 4.20
N GLY A 2 14.90 9.49 5.52
CA GLY A 2 15.42 10.37 6.59
C GLY A 2 16.86 10.11 7.04
N SER A 3 17.51 9.06 6.58
CA SER A 3 18.86 8.68 7.06
C SER A 3 19.95 9.74 6.82
N PRO A 4 19.94 10.58 5.76
CA PRO A 4 20.91 11.65 5.60
C PRO A 4 20.87 12.69 6.75
N ALA A 5 19.70 12.96 7.33
CA ALA A 5 19.58 13.88 8.46
C ALA A 5 20.28 13.35 9.71
N PHE A 6 20.21 12.05 9.94
CA PHE A 6 20.94 11.40 11.04
C PHE A 6 22.45 11.42 10.80
N ALA A 7 22.91 11.20 9.55
CA ALA A 7 24.33 11.32 9.20
C ALA A 7 24.85 12.75 9.41
N ALA A 8 24.10 13.76 8.96
CA ALA A 8 24.44 15.17 9.18
C ALA A 8 24.51 15.53 10.68
N ALA A 9 23.55 15.03 11.47
CA ALA A 9 23.56 15.24 12.93
C ALA A 9 24.75 14.56 13.61
N ALA A 10 25.14 13.38 13.17
CA ALA A 10 26.32 12.67 13.67
C ALA A 10 27.61 13.44 13.35
N ALA A 11 27.75 13.89 12.09
CA ALA A 11 28.90 14.69 11.66
C ALA A 11 29.00 16.01 12.45
N ALA A 12 27.89 16.71 12.69
CA ALA A 12 27.88 17.92 13.50
C ALA A 12 28.32 17.71 14.95
N LYS A 13 28.13 16.50 15.48
CA LYS A 13 28.57 16.10 16.84
C LYS A 13 29.94 15.44 16.88
N GLY A 14 30.59 15.24 15.72
CA GLY A 14 31.88 14.54 15.63
C GLY A 14 31.81 13.07 16.04
N VAL A 15 30.64 12.43 15.88
CA VAL A 15 30.45 11.01 16.19
C VAL A 15 30.25 10.19 14.91
N PRO A 16 30.53 8.86 14.93
CA PRO A 16 30.29 7.99 13.77
C PRO A 16 28.83 8.04 13.28
N ASN A 17 28.65 7.79 12.00
CA ASN A 17 27.29 7.61 11.45
C ASN A 17 26.54 6.49 12.19
N PRO A 18 25.22 6.65 12.37
CA PRO A 18 24.41 5.59 12.96
C PRO A 18 24.46 4.34 12.10
N ARG A 19 24.49 3.17 12.74
CA ARG A 19 24.33 1.89 12.05
C ARG A 19 22.93 1.79 11.46
N VAL A 20 22.85 1.28 10.24
CA VAL A 20 21.58 0.97 9.57
C VAL A 20 21.40 -0.53 9.55
N ILE A 21 20.41 -1.00 10.28
CA ILE A 21 20.07 -2.43 10.39
C ILE A 21 18.75 -2.64 9.66
N GLY A 22 18.63 -3.68 8.86
CA GLY A 22 17.40 -3.94 8.13
C GLY A 22 17.33 -5.33 7.51
N HIS A 23 16.16 -5.64 6.96
CA HIS A 23 15.98 -6.91 6.25
C HIS A 23 16.84 -6.97 4.97
N GLU A 24 17.29 -8.16 4.59
CA GLU A 24 18.16 -8.35 3.41
C GLU A 24 17.55 -7.86 2.11
N ASN A 25 16.20 -7.83 1.99
CA ASN A 25 15.48 -7.34 0.80
C ASN A 25 15.47 -5.81 0.67
N ILE A 26 15.95 -5.04 1.66
CA ILE A 26 15.97 -3.57 1.58
C ILE A 26 16.91 -3.09 0.47
N ALA A 27 18.10 -3.66 0.36
CA ALA A 27 19.08 -3.23 -0.65
C ALA A 27 18.57 -3.47 -2.10
N PRO A 28 18.07 -4.66 -2.48
CA PRO A 28 17.43 -4.87 -3.78
C PRO A 28 16.23 -3.94 -4.03
N ARG A 29 15.44 -3.65 -3.00
CA ARG A 29 14.30 -2.74 -3.11
C ARG A 29 14.74 -1.30 -3.37
N VAL A 30 15.74 -0.81 -2.67
CA VAL A 30 16.32 0.52 -2.91
C VAL A 30 16.85 0.61 -4.34
N GLN A 31 17.55 -0.44 -4.82
CA GLN A 31 18.03 -0.49 -6.20
C GLN A 31 16.87 -0.44 -7.20
N ARG A 32 15.80 -1.20 -6.98
CA ARG A 32 14.60 -1.15 -7.82
C ARG A 32 14.01 0.26 -7.90
N TYR A 33 13.96 1.00 -6.79
CA TYR A 33 13.49 2.39 -6.79
C TYR A 33 14.43 3.33 -7.53
N ARG A 34 15.74 3.07 -7.52
CA ARG A 34 16.71 3.81 -8.34
C ARG A 34 16.50 3.52 -9.83
N ASP A 35 16.30 2.26 -10.20
CA ASP A 35 16.05 1.83 -11.59
C ASP A 35 14.74 2.39 -12.16
N THR A 36 13.75 2.63 -11.31
CA THR A 36 12.42 3.15 -11.66
C THR A 36 12.19 4.57 -11.13
N ASP A 37 13.24 5.37 -10.94
CA ASP A 37 13.16 6.70 -10.35
C ASP A 37 12.14 7.61 -11.04
N GLY A 38 12.24 7.72 -12.36
CA GLY A 38 11.33 8.54 -13.17
C GLY A 38 9.88 8.11 -13.05
N TRP A 39 9.61 6.79 -13.09
CA TRP A 39 8.28 6.24 -12.91
C TRP A 39 7.71 6.54 -11.51
N ASN A 40 8.49 6.29 -10.47
CA ASN A 40 8.02 6.54 -9.10
C ASN A 40 7.72 8.02 -8.84
N ARG A 41 8.51 8.93 -9.41
CA ARG A 41 8.25 10.38 -9.33
C ARG A 41 6.94 10.74 -10.05
N PHE A 42 6.74 10.23 -11.26
CA PHE A 42 5.54 10.49 -12.06
C PHE A 42 4.28 9.97 -11.38
N ILE A 43 4.30 8.72 -10.89
CA ILE A 43 3.12 8.10 -10.29
C ILE A 43 2.76 8.72 -8.93
N ASN A 44 3.77 9.10 -8.12
CA ASN A 44 3.51 9.81 -6.88
C ASN A 44 2.93 11.22 -7.12
N ALA A 45 3.38 11.91 -8.16
CA ALA A 45 2.79 13.19 -8.55
C ALA A 45 1.31 13.04 -8.88
N LYS A 46 0.92 11.98 -9.59
CA LYS A 46 -0.49 11.66 -9.87
C LYS A 46 -1.27 11.32 -8.58
N GLN A 47 -0.71 10.48 -7.73
CA GLN A 47 -1.38 10.00 -6.51
C GLN A 47 -1.67 11.13 -5.52
N PHE A 48 -0.77 12.10 -5.39
CA PHE A 48 -0.89 13.21 -4.43
C PHE A 48 -1.39 14.52 -5.07
N GLY A 49 -2.01 14.46 -6.26
CA GLY A 49 -2.62 15.61 -6.93
C GLY A 49 -1.64 16.55 -7.62
N GLY A 50 -0.38 16.17 -7.76
CA GLY A 50 0.62 16.88 -8.53
C GLY A 50 0.49 16.58 -10.02
N ILE A 51 -0.31 17.34 -10.75
CA ILE A 51 -0.47 17.19 -12.21
C ILE A 51 0.81 17.58 -12.99
N ARG A 52 1.69 18.36 -12.37
CA ARG A 52 2.95 18.82 -12.98
C ARG A 52 4.13 18.18 -12.25
N VAL A 53 4.98 17.52 -13.02
CA VAL A 53 6.28 16.98 -12.53
C VAL A 53 7.15 18.07 -11.89
N GLU A 54 6.89 19.33 -12.21
CA GLU A 54 7.51 20.53 -11.64
C GLU A 54 7.12 20.78 -10.18
N HIS A 55 5.95 20.35 -9.75
CA HIS A 55 5.50 20.42 -8.36
C HIS A 55 5.88 19.10 -7.66
N GLN A 56 7.17 18.90 -7.50
CA GLN A 56 7.73 17.69 -6.93
C GLN A 56 7.37 17.60 -5.44
N TYR A 57 6.37 16.82 -5.12
CA TYR A 57 6.23 16.25 -3.80
C TYR A 57 7.29 15.17 -3.62
N SER A 58 8.55 15.56 -3.45
CA SER A 58 9.55 14.66 -2.96
C SER A 58 9.40 14.62 -1.44
N LEU A 59 8.97 13.53 -0.91
CA LEU A 59 8.98 13.23 0.52
C LEU A 59 10.41 13.20 1.12
N GLY A 60 11.42 13.60 0.38
CA GLY A 60 12.80 13.41 0.79
C GLY A 60 13.82 14.46 0.34
N GLY A 61 13.46 15.69 0.10
CA GLY A 61 14.45 16.79 -0.03
C GLY A 61 15.34 16.79 -1.27
N SER A 62 15.38 15.76 -2.08
CA SER A 62 16.05 15.76 -3.38
C SER A 62 15.03 16.03 -4.48
N LYS A 63 15.09 17.23 -5.07
CA LYS A 63 14.17 17.63 -6.14
C LYS A 63 14.26 16.74 -7.41
N ASN A 64 15.28 15.90 -7.52
CA ASN A 64 15.61 15.17 -8.73
C ASN A 64 15.51 13.64 -8.61
N HIS A 65 15.32 13.07 -7.41
CA HIS A 65 15.29 11.64 -7.19
C HIS A 65 14.18 11.23 -6.23
N PHE A 66 13.55 10.09 -6.50
CA PHE A 66 12.55 9.49 -5.59
C PHE A 66 13.20 9.05 -4.28
N ILE A 67 14.34 8.39 -4.37
CA ILE A 67 15.21 8.09 -3.23
C ILE A 67 16.42 9.02 -3.28
N PRO A 68 16.69 9.81 -2.22
CA PRO A 68 17.89 10.64 -2.16
C PRO A 68 19.17 9.83 -2.41
N PRO A 69 20.13 10.35 -3.19
CA PRO A 69 21.34 9.62 -3.52
C PRO A 69 22.25 9.36 -2.31
N ASP A 70 22.14 10.17 -1.27
CA ASP A 70 22.91 10.15 -0.03
C ASP A 70 22.24 9.33 1.10
N VAL A 71 21.20 8.56 0.79
CA VAL A 71 20.57 7.68 1.77
C VAL A 71 21.59 6.66 2.28
N LEU A 72 21.63 6.47 3.61
CA LEU A 72 22.52 5.49 4.22
C LEU A 72 22.10 4.06 3.81
N GLU A 73 23.09 3.27 3.44
CA GLU A 73 22.89 1.88 3.08
C GLU A 73 22.80 1.00 4.33
N VAL A 74 22.13 -0.15 4.21
CA VAL A 74 22.07 -1.17 5.25
C VAL A 74 23.47 -1.77 5.43
N GLN A 75 23.99 -1.72 6.64
CA GLN A 75 25.29 -2.28 7.01
C GLN A 75 25.17 -3.65 7.67
N GLU A 76 24.06 -3.87 8.37
CA GLU A 76 23.75 -5.16 9.01
C GLU A 76 22.41 -5.64 8.51
N SER A 77 22.39 -6.76 7.80
CA SER A 77 21.15 -7.36 7.30
C SER A 77 20.79 -8.64 8.06
N PHE A 78 19.49 -8.91 8.15
CA PHE A 78 18.96 -10.13 8.74
C PHE A 78 17.74 -10.64 7.92
N ARG A 79 17.26 -11.86 8.20
CA ARG A 79 16.13 -12.48 7.52
C ARG A 79 14.86 -12.52 8.35
N GLU A 80 14.92 -13.16 9.50
CA GLU A 80 13.74 -13.44 10.34
C GLU A 80 13.61 -12.44 11.48
N GLN A 81 14.64 -12.38 12.31
CA GLN A 81 14.65 -11.58 13.51
C GLN A 81 16.06 -11.06 13.81
N TYR A 82 16.13 -9.88 14.39
CA TYR A 82 17.34 -9.30 14.92
C TYR A 82 17.09 -8.69 16.29
N VAL A 83 17.97 -8.95 17.26
CA VAL A 83 17.87 -8.38 18.60
C VAL A 83 18.94 -7.32 18.79
N LEU A 84 18.50 -6.10 19.05
CA LEU A 84 19.34 -4.96 19.33
C LEU A 84 19.25 -4.59 20.82
N ASN A 85 20.38 -4.52 21.52
CA ASN A 85 20.42 -4.02 22.89
C ASN A 85 20.83 -2.56 22.93
N ILE A 86 20.02 -1.73 23.59
CA ILE A 86 20.22 -0.27 23.75
C ILE A 86 20.14 0.04 25.24
N GLY A 87 21.31 0.17 25.87
CA GLY A 87 21.40 0.24 27.33
C GLY A 87 20.82 -1.03 27.96
N ASP A 88 19.88 -0.86 28.87
CA ASP A 88 19.19 -1.97 29.57
C ASP A 88 17.96 -2.49 28.81
N HIS A 89 17.70 -1.98 27.61
CA HIS A 89 16.53 -2.37 26.80
C HIS A 89 16.93 -3.28 25.65
N SER A 90 16.12 -4.34 25.44
CA SER A 90 16.18 -5.18 24.24
C SER A 90 15.11 -4.73 23.25
N VAL A 91 15.47 -4.63 21.98
CA VAL A 91 14.55 -4.32 20.87
C VAL A 91 14.63 -5.49 19.90
N GLU A 92 13.53 -6.21 19.76
CA GLU A 92 13.38 -7.30 18.80
C GLU A 92 12.86 -6.73 17.47
N LEU A 93 13.66 -6.76 16.41
CA LEU A 93 13.22 -6.44 15.06
C LEU A 93 12.72 -7.73 14.41
N ASN A 94 11.46 -7.74 14.00
CA ASN A 94 10.81 -8.91 13.42
C ASN A 94 10.47 -8.62 11.96
N HIS A 95 10.89 -9.49 11.06
CA HIS A 95 10.48 -9.45 9.68
C HIS A 95 9.05 -9.95 9.53
N ALA A 96 8.27 -9.29 8.68
CA ALA A 96 6.99 -9.79 8.23
C ALA A 96 6.69 -9.21 6.84
N ILE A 97 6.13 -10.04 5.98
CA ILE A 97 5.66 -9.61 4.67
C ILE A 97 4.29 -8.95 4.84
N GLY A 98 4.09 -7.80 4.24
CA GLY A 98 2.83 -7.08 4.33
C GLY A 98 2.73 -6.05 3.21
N GLU A 99 2.97 -4.77 3.52
CA GLU A 99 3.06 -3.72 2.51
C GLU A 99 4.20 -4.01 1.53
N THR A 100 5.31 -4.51 2.02
CA THR A 100 6.47 -4.93 1.22
C THR A 100 7.07 -6.22 1.75
N ASP A 101 7.93 -6.86 0.97
CA ASP A 101 8.62 -8.09 1.32
C ASP A 101 9.86 -7.89 2.22
N ASP A 102 10.14 -6.66 2.60
CA ASP A 102 11.21 -6.25 3.51
C ASP A 102 10.67 -5.55 4.77
N HIS A 103 9.37 -5.62 5.02
CA HIS A 103 8.72 -4.89 6.11
C HIS A 103 9.13 -5.44 7.48
N LEU A 104 9.23 -4.55 8.43
CA LEU A 104 9.66 -4.84 9.81
C LEU A 104 8.70 -4.21 10.81
N TRP A 105 8.56 -4.89 11.95
CA TRP A 105 8.01 -4.31 13.16
C TRP A 105 8.94 -4.57 14.33
N ALA A 106 8.93 -3.69 15.32
CA ALA A 106 9.80 -3.83 16.47
C ALA A 106 8.99 -4.06 17.75
N TRP A 107 9.53 -4.90 18.63
CA TRP A 107 9.01 -5.19 19.95
C TRP A 107 10.02 -4.83 21.03
N VAL A 108 9.60 -4.14 22.08
CA VAL A 108 10.41 -3.79 23.25
C VAL A 108 9.79 -4.51 24.47
N PRO A 109 10.30 -5.70 24.84
CA PRO A 109 9.64 -6.59 25.79
C PRO A 109 9.44 -5.99 27.18
N ASP A 110 10.45 -5.31 27.72
CA ASP A 110 10.42 -4.71 29.06
C ASP A 110 9.46 -3.53 29.18
N LYS A 111 9.15 -2.88 28.06
CA LYS A 111 8.19 -1.77 27.95
C LYS A 111 6.82 -2.23 27.43
N LYS A 112 6.72 -3.40 26.85
CA LYS A 112 5.55 -3.88 26.11
C LYS A 112 5.12 -2.91 25.01
N TRP A 113 6.09 -2.37 24.28
CA TRP A 113 5.85 -1.45 23.17
C TRP A 113 6.04 -2.15 21.84
N ILE A 114 5.12 -1.87 20.90
CA ILE A 114 5.26 -2.24 19.50
C ILE A 114 5.42 -0.99 18.65
N MET A 115 6.39 -1.01 17.74
CA MET A 115 6.53 -0.08 16.63
C MET A 115 6.08 -0.84 15.37
N ALA A 116 4.84 -0.60 14.96
CA ALA A 116 4.17 -1.42 13.94
C ALA A 116 4.59 -1.06 12.51
N GLY A 117 5.30 0.05 12.30
CA GLY A 117 5.50 0.52 10.93
C GLY A 117 4.17 0.77 10.22
N ASP A 118 4.14 0.54 8.91
CA ASP A 118 2.92 0.70 8.09
C ASP A 118 1.91 -0.46 8.21
N PHE A 119 2.14 -1.43 9.13
CA PHE A 119 1.10 -2.40 9.48
C PHE A 119 -0.13 -1.74 10.09
N LEU A 120 0.01 -0.50 10.60
CA LEU A 120 -1.09 0.35 11.04
C LEU A 120 -0.86 1.79 10.58
N ILE A 121 -1.81 2.34 9.82
CA ILE A 121 -1.73 3.69 9.24
C ILE A 121 -2.98 4.56 9.48
N TRP A 122 -3.86 4.17 10.39
CA TRP A 122 -5.15 4.86 10.67
C TRP A 122 -6.05 5.05 9.45
N ASN A 123 -5.94 4.13 8.51
CA ASN A 123 -6.77 4.00 7.32
C ASN A 123 -6.99 2.51 7.04
N PHE A 124 -7.82 2.20 6.04
CA PHE A 124 -7.86 0.85 5.49
C PHE A 124 -6.44 0.44 5.06
N PRO A 125 -5.99 -0.80 5.36
CA PRO A 125 -4.63 -1.23 5.07
C PRO A 125 -4.25 -1.00 3.61
N ASN A 126 -3.06 -0.44 3.39
CA ASN A 126 -2.50 -0.22 2.06
C ASN A 126 -2.05 -1.55 1.42
N ALA A 127 -2.98 -2.50 1.38
CA ALA A 127 -2.75 -3.86 0.92
C ALA A 127 -3.14 -4.09 -0.55
N GLY A 128 -3.55 -3.04 -1.27
CA GLY A 128 -4.01 -3.14 -2.65
C GLY A 128 -3.74 -1.95 -3.54
N ASN A 129 -2.92 -0.99 -3.13
CA ASN A 129 -2.69 0.25 -3.86
C ASN A 129 -2.38 0.02 -5.34
N PRO A 130 -3.19 0.58 -6.27
CA PRO A 130 -3.08 0.31 -7.71
C PRO A 130 -1.78 0.79 -8.34
N GLN A 131 -1.08 1.72 -7.69
CA GLN A 131 0.15 2.34 -8.20
C GLN A 131 1.42 1.70 -7.60
N LYS A 132 1.27 0.66 -6.81
CA LYS A 132 2.39 0.00 -6.13
C LYS A 132 2.57 -1.44 -6.61
N VAL A 133 3.71 -2.01 -6.25
CA VAL A 133 3.98 -3.44 -6.48
C VAL A 133 3.10 -4.31 -5.61
N GLN A 134 3.20 -5.62 -5.82
CA GLN A 134 2.47 -6.63 -5.06
C GLN A 134 2.49 -6.37 -3.55
N ARG A 135 1.33 -6.48 -2.91
CA ARG A 135 1.09 -6.46 -1.48
C ARG A 135 0.60 -7.83 -1.03
N TYR A 136 0.67 -8.08 0.26
CA TYR A 136 0.49 -9.43 0.82
C TYR A 136 -0.51 -9.38 1.99
N PRO A 137 -1.83 -9.32 1.70
CA PRO A 137 -2.84 -9.09 2.72
C PRO A 137 -2.93 -10.20 3.76
N LEU A 138 -2.73 -11.48 3.38
CA LEU A 138 -2.81 -12.60 4.31
C LEU A 138 -1.61 -12.62 5.28
N GLU A 139 -0.40 -12.39 4.75
CA GLU A 139 0.82 -12.29 5.54
C GLU A 139 0.80 -11.05 6.44
N TRP A 140 0.18 -9.96 5.96
CA TRP A 140 -0.07 -8.77 6.76
C TRP A 140 -0.97 -9.09 7.95
N ALA A 141 -2.11 -9.77 7.73
CA ALA A 141 -3.01 -10.20 8.78
C ALA A 141 -2.31 -11.08 9.83
N LYS A 142 -1.47 -12.03 9.37
CA LYS A 142 -0.66 -12.86 10.26
C LYS A 142 0.28 -12.01 11.13
N ALA A 143 0.97 -11.04 10.56
CA ALA A 143 1.86 -10.15 11.33
C ALA A 143 1.09 -9.38 12.42
N LEU A 144 -0.12 -8.89 12.11
CA LEU A 144 -0.98 -8.21 13.08
C LEU A 144 -1.40 -9.15 14.22
N ARG A 145 -1.68 -10.41 13.93
CA ARG A 145 -1.99 -11.42 14.96
C ARG A 145 -0.76 -11.74 15.81
N ASP A 146 0.42 -11.84 15.22
CA ASP A 146 1.67 -12.04 15.93
C ASP A 146 1.97 -10.86 16.88
N MET A 147 1.72 -9.62 16.45
CA MET A 147 1.82 -8.43 17.28
C MET A 147 0.81 -8.45 18.45
N ALA A 148 -0.45 -8.81 18.18
CA ALA A 148 -1.49 -8.91 19.23
C ALA A 148 -1.14 -9.97 20.28
N ALA A 149 -0.54 -11.09 19.86
CA ALA A 149 -0.10 -12.16 20.76
C ALA A 149 0.98 -11.73 21.77
N LYS A 150 1.76 -10.68 21.46
CA LYS A 150 2.73 -10.08 22.38
C LYS A 150 2.06 -9.31 23.52
N LYS A 151 0.76 -9.02 23.42
CA LYS A 151 -0.05 -8.28 24.41
C LYS A 151 0.57 -6.91 24.76
N PRO A 152 0.81 -6.06 23.75
CA PRO A 152 1.45 -4.76 23.94
C PRO A 152 0.57 -3.82 24.77
N GLU A 153 1.22 -2.90 25.50
CA GLU A 153 0.56 -1.83 26.26
C GLU A 153 0.61 -0.50 25.53
N LEU A 154 1.56 -0.33 24.58
CA LEU A 154 1.65 0.82 23.69
C LEU A 154 1.98 0.34 22.26
N LEU A 155 1.23 0.88 21.27
CA LEU A 155 1.48 0.67 19.86
C LEU A 155 1.78 2.00 19.18
N LEU A 156 2.91 2.05 18.48
CA LEU A 156 3.38 3.20 17.71
C LEU A 156 3.27 2.86 16.20
N PRO A 157 2.27 3.41 15.50
CA PRO A 157 2.14 3.24 14.05
C PRO A 157 3.12 4.14 13.30
N ALA A 158 3.34 3.88 12.00
CA ALA A 158 4.11 4.79 11.16
C ALA A 158 3.37 6.09 10.85
N HIS A 159 2.06 6.05 10.78
CA HIS A 159 1.19 7.19 10.51
C HIS A 159 0.05 7.27 11.54
N GLY A 160 -0.27 8.50 11.96
CA GLY A 160 -1.33 8.75 12.91
C GLY A 160 -0.89 8.69 14.38
N LEU A 161 -1.85 8.52 15.28
CA LEU A 161 -1.61 8.62 16.73
C LEU A 161 -1.22 7.28 17.34
N PRO A 162 -0.36 7.26 18.37
CA PRO A 162 -0.13 6.08 19.19
C PRO A 162 -1.43 5.55 19.82
N ILE A 163 -1.46 4.26 20.08
CA ILE A 163 -2.56 3.59 20.77
C ILE A 163 -2.03 3.07 22.11
N ASP A 164 -2.66 3.52 23.18
CA ASP A 164 -2.40 3.09 24.54
C ASP A 164 -3.52 2.15 25.04
N GLY A 165 -3.14 1.15 25.81
CA GLY A 165 -4.06 0.20 26.43
C GLY A 165 -4.19 -1.12 25.67
N LYS A 166 -3.89 -2.20 26.37
CA LYS A 166 -3.76 -3.56 25.85
C LYS A 166 -5.01 -4.03 25.10
N GLU A 167 -6.19 -3.86 25.70
CA GLU A 167 -7.46 -4.30 25.11
C GLU A 167 -7.78 -3.52 23.82
N ARG A 168 -7.50 -2.23 23.82
CA ARG A 168 -7.71 -1.36 22.65
C ARG A 168 -6.80 -1.75 21.50
N ILE A 169 -5.53 -2.02 21.79
CA ILE A 169 -4.56 -2.46 20.80
C ILE A 169 -4.96 -3.83 20.22
N GLU A 170 -5.37 -4.78 21.07
CA GLU A 170 -5.83 -6.09 20.65
C GLU A 170 -7.03 -5.99 19.70
N ILE A 171 -8.03 -5.17 20.02
CA ILE A 171 -9.19 -4.92 19.16
C ILE A 171 -8.74 -4.37 17.80
N VAL A 172 -7.91 -3.34 17.77
CA VAL A 172 -7.48 -2.70 16.52
C VAL A 172 -6.71 -3.68 15.62
N LEU A 173 -5.73 -4.37 16.18
CA LEU A 173 -4.92 -5.33 15.41
C LEU A 173 -5.77 -6.52 14.91
N THR A 174 -6.67 -7.01 15.73
CA THR A 174 -7.54 -8.15 15.39
C THR A 174 -8.59 -7.77 14.34
N ASP A 175 -9.18 -6.60 14.45
CA ASP A 175 -10.17 -6.12 13.47
C ASP A 175 -9.54 -5.95 12.07
N ILE A 176 -8.35 -5.35 12.01
CA ILE A 176 -7.63 -5.18 10.73
C ILE A 176 -7.25 -6.53 10.14
N ALA A 177 -6.72 -7.44 10.97
CA ALA A 177 -6.38 -8.79 10.52
C ALA A 177 -7.60 -9.52 9.97
N SER A 178 -8.73 -9.47 10.69
CA SER A 178 -9.97 -10.13 10.27
C SER A 178 -10.53 -9.56 8.97
N ALA A 179 -10.46 -8.25 8.77
CA ALA A 179 -10.91 -7.63 7.52
C ALA A 179 -10.09 -8.12 6.33
N LEU A 180 -8.76 -8.21 6.46
CA LEU A 180 -7.88 -8.72 5.40
C LEU A 180 -8.08 -10.23 5.15
N GLU A 181 -8.19 -11.03 6.21
CA GLU A 181 -8.44 -12.48 6.12
C GLU A 181 -9.76 -12.78 5.42
N THR A 182 -10.82 -12.02 5.74
CA THR A 182 -12.13 -12.16 5.11
C THR A 182 -12.05 -11.85 3.62
N LEU A 183 -11.44 -10.72 3.22
CA LEU A 183 -11.26 -10.39 1.81
C LEU A 183 -10.51 -11.47 1.05
N VAL A 184 -9.41 -11.99 1.61
CA VAL A 184 -8.64 -13.06 0.96
C VAL A 184 -9.50 -14.32 0.81
N SER A 185 -10.19 -14.73 1.86
CA SER A 185 -11.02 -15.94 1.86
C SER A 185 -12.15 -15.85 0.82
N GLU A 186 -12.89 -14.74 0.79
CA GLU A 186 -14.01 -14.55 -0.13
C GLU A 186 -13.54 -14.50 -1.59
N VAL A 187 -12.45 -13.76 -1.88
CA VAL A 187 -11.88 -13.71 -3.22
C VAL A 187 -11.44 -15.10 -3.68
N LEU A 188 -10.73 -15.85 -2.83
CA LEU A 188 -10.26 -17.20 -3.18
C LEU A 188 -11.40 -18.19 -3.40
N VAL A 189 -12.46 -18.12 -2.61
CA VAL A 189 -13.66 -18.95 -2.84
C VAL A 189 -14.24 -18.67 -4.23
N MET A 190 -14.47 -17.40 -4.57
CA MET A 190 -15.02 -17.04 -5.88
C MET A 190 -14.07 -17.38 -7.04
N MET A 191 -12.76 -17.19 -6.86
CA MET A 191 -11.76 -17.62 -7.86
C MET A 191 -11.81 -19.13 -8.12
N ASN A 192 -11.90 -19.94 -7.07
CA ASN A 192 -11.99 -21.39 -7.18
C ASN A 192 -13.29 -21.86 -7.84
N ASP A 193 -14.36 -21.08 -7.71
CA ASP A 193 -15.64 -21.33 -8.39
C ASP A 193 -15.65 -20.82 -9.85
N GLY A 194 -14.54 -20.26 -10.33
CA GLY A 194 -14.40 -19.78 -11.70
C GLY A 194 -15.03 -18.42 -11.99
N ALA A 195 -15.28 -17.60 -10.96
CA ALA A 195 -15.79 -16.26 -11.12
C ALA A 195 -14.78 -15.35 -11.84
N THR A 196 -15.28 -14.39 -12.62
CA THR A 196 -14.43 -13.37 -13.26
C THR A 196 -13.99 -12.32 -12.24
N LEU A 197 -12.88 -11.63 -12.51
CA LEU A 197 -12.43 -10.52 -11.68
C LEU A 197 -13.54 -9.46 -11.54
N ASP A 198 -14.25 -9.16 -12.63
CA ASP A 198 -15.38 -8.22 -12.63
C ASP A 198 -16.47 -8.60 -11.62
N SER A 199 -16.91 -9.88 -11.63
CA SER A 199 -17.92 -10.34 -10.68
C SER A 199 -17.41 -10.35 -9.23
N ILE A 200 -16.13 -10.63 -9.01
CA ILE A 200 -15.53 -10.61 -7.67
C ILE A 200 -15.49 -9.18 -7.12
N ILE A 201 -15.01 -8.21 -7.90
CA ILE A 201 -14.92 -6.80 -7.50
C ILE A 201 -16.29 -6.24 -7.09
N HIS A 202 -17.36 -6.63 -7.79
CA HIS A 202 -18.70 -6.14 -7.52
C HIS A 202 -19.49 -6.95 -6.46
N SER A 203 -18.91 -8.04 -5.96
CA SER A 203 -19.55 -8.92 -4.96
C SER A 203 -18.85 -8.89 -3.61
N VAL A 204 -17.51 -8.90 -3.60
CA VAL A 204 -16.72 -8.93 -2.36
C VAL A 204 -16.66 -7.54 -1.76
N SER A 205 -17.04 -7.42 -0.51
CA SER A 205 -17.06 -6.13 0.20
C SER A 205 -16.79 -6.31 1.69
N VAL A 206 -16.29 -5.26 2.31
CA VAL A 206 -16.18 -5.19 3.78
C VAL A 206 -17.44 -4.52 4.34
N PRO A 207 -18.08 -5.07 5.37
CA PRO A 207 -19.28 -4.47 5.97
C PRO A 207 -19.07 -3.01 6.40
N GLN A 208 -20.09 -2.18 6.22
CA GLN A 208 -19.99 -0.74 6.45
C GLN A 208 -19.69 -0.37 7.93
N ASP A 209 -20.19 -1.16 8.88
CA ASP A 209 -19.88 -0.97 10.30
C ASP A 209 -18.41 -1.21 10.61
N VAL A 210 -17.76 -2.13 9.89
CA VAL A 210 -16.30 -2.36 9.96
C VAL A 210 -15.55 -1.18 9.33
N LEU A 211 -15.97 -0.72 8.15
CA LEU A 211 -15.36 0.44 7.47
C LEU A 211 -15.55 1.76 8.21
N ASN A 212 -16.54 1.87 9.10
CA ASN A 212 -16.75 3.05 9.92
C ASN A 212 -15.76 3.17 11.09
N LYS A 213 -15.01 2.10 11.40
CA LYS A 213 -13.97 2.15 12.44
C LYS A 213 -12.84 3.10 12.01
N PRO A 214 -12.32 3.98 12.88
CA PRO A 214 -11.34 5.02 12.49
C PRO A 214 -10.10 4.49 11.78
N TYR A 215 -9.67 3.28 12.14
CA TYR A 215 -8.48 2.62 11.61
C TYR A 215 -8.76 1.69 10.41
N LEU A 216 -9.99 1.67 9.89
CA LEU A 216 -10.42 0.89 8.72
C LEU A 216 -11.18 1.73 7.68
N ARG A 217 -11.21 3.08 7.83
CA ARG A 217 -11.84 3.94 6.84
C ARG A 217 -11.07 3.92 5.52
N PRO A 218 -11.76 3.72 4.39
CA PRO A 218 -11.15 3.73 3.06
C PRO A 218 -10.91 5.19 2.59
N MET A 219 -9.78 5.77 3.00
CA MET A 219 -9.40 7.15 2.65
C MET A 219 -8.17 7.21 1.75
N TYR A 220 -7.31 6.18 1.80
CA TYR A 220 -6.08 6.09 1.02
C TYR A 220 -6.03 4.80 0.20
N ASP A 221 -6.41 3.69 0.78
CA ASP A 221 -6.62 2.42 0.09
C ASP A 221 -8.05 1.94 0.35
N GLU A 222 -8.55 1.05 -0.48
CA GLU A 222 -9.93 0.57 -0.46
C GLU A 222 -10.00 -0.95 -0.56
N PRO A 223 -11.04 -1.59 0.01
CA PRO A 223 -11.25 -3.03 -0.14
C PRO A 223 -11.18 -3.51 -1.58
N GLU A 224 -11.77 -2.79 -2.52
CA GLU A 224 -11.76 -3.11 -3.95
C GLU A 224 -10.35 -3.18 -4.54
N PHE A 225 -9.44 -2.27 -4.13
CA PHE A 225 -8.04 -2.32 -4.57
C PHE A 225 -7.32 -3.54 -3.99
N VAL A 226 -7.67 -3.93 -2.76
CA VAL A 226 -7.14 -5.14 -2.15
C VAL A 226 -7.65 -6.39 -2.89
N VAL A 227 -8.90 -6.42 -3.33
CA VAL A 227 -9.46 -7.50 -4.18
C VAL A 227 -8.66 -7.65 -5.47
N HIS A 228 -8.39 -6.56 -6.19
CA HIS A 228 -7.53 -6.58 -7.39
C HIS A 228 -6.15 -7.14 -7.10
N ASN A 229 -5.57 -6.77 -5.96
CA ASN A 229 -4.25 -7.22 -5.56
C ASN A 229 -4.22 -8.70 -5.19
N ILE A 230 -5.26 -9.22 -4.52
CA ILE A 230 -5.43 -10.65 -4.22
C ILE A 230 -5.56 -11.44 -5.54
N TRP A 231 -6.42 -10.99 -6.46
CA TRP A 231 -6.53 -11.62 -7.77
C TRP A 231 -5.17 -11.76 -8.44
N ARG A 232 -4.39 -10.66 -8.51
CA ARG A 232 -3.07 -10.67 -9.13
C ARG A 232 -2.08 -11.59 -8.41
N LEU A 233 -2.15 -11.66 -7.08
CA LEU A 233 -1.25 -12.49 -6.27
C LEU A 233 -1.45 -13.97 -6.54
N TYR A 234 -2.69 -14.42 -6.63
CA TYR A 234 -3.04 -15.84 -6.77
C TYR A 234 -3.36 -16.26 -8.20
N GLY A 235 -3.87 -15.36 -9.04
CA GLY A 235 -4.35 -15.67 -10.40
C GLY A 235 -3.56 -15.03 -11.55
N GLY A 236 -2.66 -14.09 -11.25
CA GLY A 236 -1.95 -13.32 -12.27
C GLY A 236 -2.71 -12.04 -12.69
N TRP A 237 -2.30 -11.39 -13.78
CA TRP A 237 -2.83 -10.09 -14.17
C TRP A 237 -4.07 -10.14 -15.08
N TRP A 238 -4.31 -11.26 -15.79
CA TRP A 238 -5.43 -11.36 -16.71
C TRP A 238 -6.74 -11.61 -15.96
N ASP A 239 -7.76 -10.86 -16.31
CA ASP A 239 -9.08 -10.87 -15.68
C ASP A 239 -10.10 -11.82 -16.28
N GLY A 240 -9.69 -12.65 -17.26
CA GLY A 240 -10.56 -13.61 -17.95
C GLY A 240 -11.22 -13.07 -19.22
N ALA A 241 -11.19 -11.75 -19.51
CA ALA A 241 -11.77 -11.21 -20.73
C ALA A 241 -10.82 -11.35 -21.92
N PRO A 242 -11.23 -12.03 -23.03
CA PRO A 242 -10.36 -12.27 -24.19
C PRO A 242 -9.79 -10.98 -24.80
N SER A 243 -10.58 -9.92 -24.86
CA SER A 243 -10.17 -8.63 -25.41
C SER A 243 -9.04 -7.98 -24.59
N ARG A 244 -8.99 -8.20 -23.28
CA ARG A 244 -7.96 -7.66 -22.39
C ARG A 244 -6.69 -8.51 -22.35
N LEU A 245 -6.71 -9.72 -22.90
CA LEU A 245 -5.49 -10.53 -23.06
C LEU A 245 -4.55 -9.94 -24.13
N LYS A 246 -5.12 -9.48 -25.24
CA LYS A 246 -4.43 -8.75 -26.33
C LYS A 246 -5.30 -7.56 -26.75
N PRO A 247 -5.28 -6.47 -25.98
CA PRO A 247 -6.15 -5.32 -26.23
C PRO A 247 -5.78 -4.59 -27.52
N SER A 248 -6.77 -4.01 -28.18
CA SER A 248 -6.53 -2.96 -29.17
C SER A 248 -5.95 -1.72 -28.49
N PRO A 249 -5.19 -0.87 -29.21
CA PRO A 249 -4.81 0.42 -28.69
C PRO A 249 -6.04 1.23 -28.25
N ASP A 250 -5.98 1.84 -27.06
CA ASP A 250 -7.11 2.58 -26.48
C ASP A 250 -7.66 3.66 -27.41
N ALA A 251 -6.79 4.41 -28.10
CA ALA A 251 -7.18 5.42 -29.07
C ALA A 251 -8.01 4.85 -30.25
N GLN A 252 -7.68 3.63 -30.71
CA GLN A 252 -8.46 2.98 -31.76
C GLN A 252 -9.83 2.49 -31.27
N LEU A 253 -9.83 1.90 -30.08
CA LEU A 253 -11.07 1.46 -29.43
C LEU A 253 -11.98 2.66 -29.15
N GLY A 254 -11.45 3.73 -28.59
CA GLY A 254 -12.18 4.97 -28.33
C GLY A 254 -12.79 5.57 -29.58
N ALA A 255 -12.03 5.64 -30.69
CA ALA A 255 -12.52 6.14 -31.96
C ALA A 255 -13.74 5.32 -32.50
N VAL A 256 -13.67 3.99 -32.44
CA VAL A 256 -14.75 3.10 -32.87
C VAL A 256 -15.99 3.27 -31.97
N ILE A 257 -15.80 3.32 -30.67
CA ILE A 257 -16.91 3.52 -29.71
C ILE A 257 -17.55 4.91 -29.92
N ALA A 258 -16.75 5.95 -30.14
CA ALA A 258 -17.27 7.29 -30.44
C ALA A 258 -18.11 7.28 -31.74
N GLU A 259 -17.63 6.66 -32.81
CA GLU A 259 -18.39 6.52 -34.06
C GLU A 259 -19.71 5.81 -33.83
N LEU A 260 -19.73 4.66 -33.17
CA LEU A 260 -20.94 3.87 -32.88
C LEU A 260 -21.91 4.62 -31.95
N SER A 261 -21.43 5.54 -31.13
CA SER A 261 -22.25 6.34 -30.19
C SER A 261 -22.78 7.62 -30.79
N GLY A 262 -22.46 7.94 -32.04
CA GLY A 262 -22.87 9.20 -32.68
C GLY A 262 -21.89 10.36 -32.48
N GLY A 263 -20.65 10.08 -32.14
CA GLY A 263 -19.53 11.01 -32.03
C GLY A 263 -19.10 11.29 -30.58
N VAL A 264 -17.92 11.87 -30.43
CA VAL A 264 -17.32 12.22 -29.13
C VAL A 264 -18.27 13.07 -28.26
N ASN A 265 -18.99 14.04 -28.87
CA ASN A 265 -19.92 14.87 -28.11
C ASN A 265 -21.08 14.08 -27.48
N ALA A 266 -21.51 12.97 -28.10
CA ALA A 266 -22.53 12.10 -27.53
C ALA A 266 -22.00 11.35 -26.29
N LEU A 267 -20.75 10.86 -26.32
CA LEU A 267 -20.10 10.26 -25.17
C LEU A 267 -19.94 11.26 -24.01
N VAL A 268 -19.48 12.48 -24.30
CA VAL A 268 -19.32 13.54 -23.29
C VAL A 268 -20.67 13.90 -22.65
N ALA A 269 -21.74 14.08 -23.48
CA ALA A 269 -23.07 14.38 -22.96
C ALA A 269 -23.61 13.24 -22.08
N ARG A 270 -23.39 11.99 -22.48
CA ARG A 270 -23.79 10.84 -21.67
C ARG A 270 -22.97 10.74 -20.37
N ALA A 271 -21.68 10.95 -20.41
CA ALA A 271 -20.84 10.99 -19.21
C ALA A 271 -21.30 12.07 -18.22
N GLN A 272 -21.65 13.26 -18.73
CA GLN A 272 -22.21 14.35 -17.92
C GLN A 272 -23.54 13.95 -17.28
N HIS A 273 -24.39 13.22 -18.00
CA HIS A 273 -25.63 12.67 -17.45
C HIS A 273 -25.34 11.70 -16.30
N GLU A 274 -24.46 10.70 -16.48
CA GLU A 274 -24.09 9.73 -15.45
C GLU A 274 -23.50 10.44 -14.21
N LEU A 275 -22.63 11.44 -14.42
CA LEU A 275 -22.09 12.26 -13.35
C LEU A 275 -23.20 12.92 -12.51
N THR A 276 -24.25 13.46 -13.16
CA THR A 276 -25.37 14.07 -12.43
C THR A 276 -26.26 13.07 -11.69
N GLN A 277 -26.25 11.80 -12.12
CA GLN A 277 -26.94 10.70 -11.43
C GLN A 277 -26.06 10.10 -10.28
N GLY A 278 -24.82 10.53 -10.14
CA GLY A 278 -23.86 9.99 -9.15
C GLY A 278 -23.18 8.69 -9.58
N ASP A 279 -23.38 8.24 -10.83
CA ASP A 279 -22.65 7.09 -11.37
C ASP A 279 -21.29 7.53 -11.93
N PHE A 280 -20.36 7.75 -11.01
CA PHE A 280 -18.98 8.17 -11.34
C PHE A 280 -18.21 7.11 -12.12
N ARG A 281 -18.47 5.82 -11.88
CA ARG A 281 -17.78 4.72 -12.56
C ARG A 281 -18.11 4.70 -14.05
N MET A 282 -19.40 4.75 -14.38
CA MET A 282 -19.85 4.82 -15.78
C MET A 282 -19.39 6.12 -16.45
N ALA A 283 -19.46 7.25 -15.75
CA ALA A 283 -18.96 8.52 -16.28
C ALA A 283 -17.48 8.45 -16.66
N CYS A 284 -16.62 7.83 -15.84
CA CYS A 284 -15.21 7.64 -16.14
C CYS A 284 -15.00 6.78 -17.39
N HIS A 285 -15.68 5.64 -17.54
CA HIS A 285 -15.57 4.81 -18.74
C HIS A 285 -15.92 5.56 -20.02
N LEU A 286 -16.99 6.34 -19.99
CA LEU A 286 -17.43 7.11 -21.16
C LEU A 286 -16.44 8.23 -21.54
N ILE A 287 -15.84 8.87 -20.54
CA ILE A 287 -14.80 9.89 -20.77
C ILE A 287 -13.50 9.27 -21.28
N ASP A 288 -13.09 8.11 -20.78
CA ASP A 288 -11.92 7.40 -21.30
C ASP A 288 -12.05 7.08 -22.79
N PHE A 289 -13.26 6.74 -23.28
CA PHE A 289 -13.52 6.55 -24.71
C PHE A 289 -13.62 7.86 -25.50
N ALA A 290 -13.86 8.98 -24.85
CA ALA A 290 -13.99 10.29 -25.51
C ALA A 290 -12.66 11.05 -25.60
N ALA A 291 -11.64 10.64 -24.81
CA ALA A 291 -10.33 11.29 -24.73
C ALA A 291 -9.37 10.79 -25.81
#